data_c8d8bf75f1f793fd0eaa2a2d9cbdcf6d
#
_entry.id   c8d8bf75f1f793fd0eaa2a2d9cbdcf6d
#
_cell.length_a   1.000
_cell.length_b   1.000
_cell.length_c   1.000
_cell.angle_alpha   90.00
_cell.angle_beta   90.00
_cell.angle_gamma   90.00
#
_symmetry.space_group_name_H-M   'P 1'
#
loop_
_entity.id
_entity.type
_entity.pdbx_description
1 polymer ?
#
loop_
_entity_poly.entity_id
_entity_poly.type
_entity_poly.pdbx_seq_one_letter_code
_entity_poly.pdbx_strand_id
1 'polypeptide(L)'
;MLQKTDLINYFYSSFTDPEYKGIGTEHEKFIFYTKDHKRLKFDGEVSVQNLFQFFLSKGWQKNEYNSFNQLISLSKNGASITLEPGCQLELSGKILKNVHQTCTESYEHLRELEEYAELNKLCILGLGFDPISKLEDLSFIPKERYKIMREYMPKVGSRGLDMMTRTCTVQANLDYFNENDLIKKFVVANKIQPIVMGIFCNSPFRETKHNDLVLSLIHISE
;
A
#
# COMPACT_ATOMS: atom_id res chain seq x y z
N MET A 1 11.79 -1.98 29.73
CA MET A 1 11.03 -0.78 29.30
C MET A 1 11.92 -0.04 28.32
N LEU A 2 11.42 0.32 27.15
CA LEU A 2 12.19 1.06 26.12
C LEU A 2 12.61 2.42 26.68
N GLN A 3 13.89 2.77 26.48
CA GLN A 3 14.48 4.06 26.83
C GLN A 3 14.58 4.95 25.60
N LYS A 4 14.70 6.28 25.80
CA LYS A 4 14.92 7.22 24.69
C LYS A 4 16.20 6.87 23.89
N THR A 5 17.21 6.37 24.54
CA THR A 5 18.48 5.93 23.92
C THR A 5 18.27 4.75 22.98
N ASP A 6 17.34 3.83 23.28
CA ASP A 6 17.05 2.67 22.41
C ASP A 6 16.43 3.14 21.09
N LEU A 7 15.54 4.15 21.15
CA LEU A 7 14.95 4.76 19.95
C LEU A 7 15.99 5.51 19.13
N ILE A 8 16.87 6.27 19.77
CA ILE A 8 17.95 6.97 19.07
C ILE A 8 18.89 5.97 18.39
N ASN A 9 19.30 4.91 19.09
CA ASN A 9 20.16 3.87 18.56
C ASN A 9 19.51 3.13 17.39
N TYR A 10 18.18 2.94 17.40
CA TYR A 10 17.45 2.38 16.27
C TYR A 10 17.62 3.21 14.99
N PHE A 11 17.48 4.53 15.08
CA PHE A 11 17.72 5.43 13.93
C PHE A 11 19.17 5.41 13.48
N TYR A 12 20.14 5.40 14.39
CA TYR A 12 21.56 5.30 14.03
C TYR A 12 21.91 3.96 13.35
N SER A 13 21.32 2.87 13.80
CA SER A 13 21.54 1.55 13.19
C SER A 13 20.93 1.41 11.78
N SER A 14 20.05 2.34 11.39
CA SER A 14 19.40 2.39 10.09
C SER A 14 20.13 3.27 9.06
N PHE A 15 21.29 3.84 9.41
CA PHE A 15 22.08 4.58 8.44
C PHE A 15 22.61 3.66 7.34
N THR A 16 22.40 4.07 6.09
CA THR A 16 22.85 3.34 4.91
C THR A 16 24.18 3.91 4.39
N ASP A 17 24.92 3.13 3.60
CA ASP A 17 26.13 3.60 2.96
C ASP A 17 25.79 4.73 1.95
N PRO A 18 26.51 5.88 1.99
CA PRO A 18 26.31 6.97 1.04
C PRO A 18 26.52 6.59 -0.44
N GLU A 19 27.26 5.53 -0.72
CA GLU A 19 27.43 5.00 -2.07
C GLU A 19 26.19 4.22 -2.55
N TYR A 20 25.38 3.78 -1.62
CA TYR A 20 24.14 3.07 -1.90
C TYR A 20 23.02 4.06 -2.22
N LYS A 21 22.91 4.41 -3.50
CA LYS A 21 21.88 5.36 -3.99
C LYS A 21 20.75 4.60 -4.64
N GLY A 22 19.65 4.51 -3.94
CA GLY A 22 18.45 3.89 -4.48
C GLY A 22 17.19 4.37 -3.76
N ILE A 23 16.05 4.16 -4.41
CA ILE A 23 14.72 4.45 -3.87
C ILE A 23 13.88 3.19 -4.05
N GLY A 24 13.28 2.71 -2.98
CA GLY A 24 12.19 1.74 -3.03
C GLY A 24 10.87 2.46 -3.21
N THR A 25 9.99 1.94 -4.05
CA THR A 25 8.66 2.50 -4.24
C THR A 25 7.59 1.48 -3.86
N GLU A 26 6.47 1.95 -3.34
CA GLU A 26 5.31 1.13 -3.03
C GLU A 26 4.15 1.58 -3.89
N HIS A 27 3.41 0.62 -4.44
CA HIS A 27 2.30 0.88 -5.36
C HIS A 27 1.09 0.06 -4.94
N GLU A 28 0.13 0.69 -4.32
CA GLU A 28 -1.13 0.08 -3.93
C GLU A 28 -2.19 0.19 -5.03
N LYS A 29 -3.09 -0.79 -5.11
CA LYS A 29 -4.18 -0.84 -6.10
C LYS A 29 -5.42 -1.48 -5.52
N PHE A 30 -6.57 -0.95 -5.96
CA PHE A 30 -7.86 -1.60 -5.78
C PHE A 30 -8.14 -2.57 -6.93
N ILE A 31 -8.73 -3.71 -6.62
CA ILE A 31 -9.21 -4.68 -7.58
C ILE A 31 -10.71 -4.90 -7.36
N PHE A 32 -11.49 -4.78 -8.43
CA PHE A 32 -12.94 -4.91 -8.40
C PHE A 32 -13.41 -5.97 -9.38
N TYR A 33 -14.52 -6.65 -9.07
CA TYR A 33 -15.24 -7.44 -10.05
C TYR A 33 -15.95 -6.52 -11.05
N THR A 34 -15.81 -6.76 -12.36
CA THR A 34 -16.46 -5.92 -13.38
C THR A 34 -17.99 -6.04 -13.38
N LYS A 35 -18.54 -7.15 -12.89
CA LYS A 35 -19.98 -7.45 -12.89
C LYS A 35 -20.80 -6.59 -11.94
N ASP A 36 -20.24 -6.21 -10.78
CA ASP A 36 -20.99 -5.56 -9.70
C ASP A 36 -20.19 -4.46 -8.99
N HIS A 37 -18.97 -4.20 -9.44
CA HIS A 37 -18.01 -3.24 -8.91
C HIS A 37 -17.69 -3.43 -7.41
N LYS A 38 -17.86 -4.63 -6.89
CA LYS A 38 -17.42 -4.97 -5.53
C LYS A 38 -15.93 -5.26 -5.50
N ARG A 39 -15.30 -4.96 -4.37
CA ARG A 39 -13.89 -5.24 -4.12
C ARG A 39 -13.60 -6.75 -4.19
N LEU A 40 -12.44 -7.10 -4.78
CA LEU A 40 -11.93 -8.47 -4.75
C LEU A 40 -11.83 -8.96 -3.30
N LYS A 41 -12.39 -10.11 -3.02
CA LYS A 41 -12.38 -10.71 -1.69
C LYS A 41 -11.06 -11.40 -1.41
N PHE A 42 -10.75 -11.56 -0.13
CA PHE A 42 -9.57 -12.31 0.30
C PHE A 42 -9.68 -13.80 -0.10
N ASP A 43 -10.84 -14.42 0.15
CA ASP A 43 -11.12 -15.82 -0.15
C ASP A 43 -12.31 -15.96 -1.13
N GLY A 44 -12.38 -17.09 -1.83
CA GLY A 44 -13.46 -17.43 -2.76
C GLY A 44 -12.94 -18.01 -4.08
N GLU A 45 -13.84 -18.26 -5.03
CA GLU A 45 -13.52 -18.83 -6.33
C GLU A 45 -12.62 -17.90 -7.17
N VAL A 46 -12.92 -16.61 -7.19
CA VAL A 46 -12.05 -15.57 -7.74
C VAL A 46 -11.70 -14.63 -6.59
N SER A 47 -10.45 -14.63 -6.13
CA SER A 47 -10.04 -14.01 -4.88
C SER A 47 -8.56 -13.64 -4.86
N VAL A 48 -8.13 -12.96 -3.82
CA VAL A 48 -6.70 -12.67 -3.59
C VAL A 48 -5.88 -13.96 -3.44
N GLN A 49 -6.43 -15.01 -2.81
CA GLN A 49 -5.73 -16.29 -2.68
C GLN A 49 -5.47 -16.95 -4.05
N ASN A 50 -6.43 -16.88 -4.98
CA ASN A 50 -6.23 -17.38 -6.34
C ASN A 50 -5.27 -16.47 -7.14
N LEU A 51 -5.34 -15.16 -6.98
CA LEU A 51 -4.36 -14.23 -7.55
C LEU A 51 -2.94 -14.56 -7.08
N PHE A 52 -2.76 -14.89 -5.81
CA PHE A 52 -1.45 -15.30 -5.28
C PHE A 52 -0.98 -16.63 -5.89
N GLN A 53 -1.88 -17.60 -6.10
CA GLN A 53 -1.52 -18.83 -6.83
C GLN A 53 -1.09 -18.53 -8.28
N PHE A 54 -1.76 -17.60 -8.96
CA PHE A 54 -1.36 -17.14 -10.28
C PHE A 54 0.05 -16.51 -10.25
N PHE A 55 0.35 -15.63 -9.31
CA PHE A 55 1.69 -15.05 -9.17
C PHE A 55 2.77 -16.11 -8.87
N LEU A 56 2.45 -17.15 -8.09
CA LEU A 56 3.37 -18.27 -7.88
C LEU A 56 3.71 -18.96 -9.20
N SER A 57 2.76 -19.11 -10.14
CA SER A 57 3.02 -19.65 -11.48
C SER A 57 3.89 -18.74 -12.35
N LYS A 58 3.97 -17.44 -12.01
CA LYS A 58 4.86 -16.44 -12.66
C LYS A 58 6.24 -16.33 -12.00
N GLY A 59 6.57 -17.25 -11.08
CA GLY A 59 7.87 -17.32 -10.42
C GLY A 59 8.01 -16.49 -9.15
N TRP A 60 6.91 -15.94 -8.63
CA TRP A 60 6.88 -15.40 -7.27
C TRP A 60 7.01 -16.53 -6.26
N GLN A 61 7.54 -16.23 -5.10
CA GLN A 61 7.74 -17.19 -4.00
C GLN A 61 6.89 -16.82 -2.81
N LYS A 62 6.45 -17.82 -2.06
CA LYS A 62 5.73 -17.64 -0.81
C LYS A 62 6.63 -16.94 0.21
N ASN A 63 6.13 -15.92 0.88
CA ASN A 63 6.91 -15.15 1.82
C ASN A 63 6.33 -15.22 3.25
N GLU A 64 5.06 -14.85 3.44
CA GLU A 64 4.43 -14.76 4.77
C GLU A 64 3.05 -15.41 4.79
N TYR A 65 2.72 -16.03 5.93
CA TYR A 65 1.40 -16.58 6.23
C TYR A 65 0.82 -15.93 7.47
N ASN A 66 -0.51 -15.80 7.51
CA ASN A 66 -1.20 -15.39 8.72
C ASN A 66 -1.36 -16.55 9.73
N SER A 67 -1.94 -16.26 10.90
CA SER A 67 -2.20 -17.26 11.96
C SER A 67 -3.16 -18.40 11.55
N PHE A 68 -3.87 -18.26 10.44
CA PHE A 68 -4.76 -19.27 9.86
C PHE A 68 -4.10 -20.06 8.71
N ASN A 69 -2.78 -19.93 8.56
CA ASN A 69 -2.01 -20.58 7.49
C ASN A 69 -2.45 -20.16 6.07
N GLN A 70 -2.98 -18.95 5.91
CA GLN A 70 -3.31 -18.37 4.61
C GLN A 70 -2.16 -17.47 4.14
N LEU A 71 -1.81 -17.56 2.87
CA LEU A 71 -0.72 -16.78 2.27
C LEU A 71 -1.11 -15.29 2.18
N ILE A 72 -0.27 -14.41 2.71
CA ILE A 72 -0.54 -12.97 2.79
C ILE A 72 0.57 -12.11 2.19
N SER A 73 1.66 -12.71 1.75
CA SER A 73 2.76 -12.02 1.07
C SER A 73 3.53 -12.95 0.15
N LEU A 74 4.01 -12.38 -0.95
CA LEU A 74 4.90 -13.02 -1.93
C LEU A 74 6.18 -12.22 -2.07
N SER A 75 7.26 -12.87 -2.55
CA SER A 75 8.53 -12.21 -2.84
C SER A 75 9.11 -12.66 -4.18
N LYS A 76 9.83 -11.77 -4.89
CA LYS A 76 10.52 -12.07 -6.14
C LYS A 76 11.66 -11.08 -6.35
N ASN A 77 12.90 -11.57 -6.39
CA ASN A 77 14.08 -10.76 -6.73
C ASN A 77 14.25 -9.46 -5.92
N GLY A 78 13.91 -9.46 -4.65
CA GLY A 78 14.02 -8.29 -3.77
C GLY A 78 12.78 -7.36 -3.75
N ALA A 79 11.76 -7.64 -4.57
CA ALA A 79 10.43 -7.04 -4.44
C ALA A 79 9.48 -7.95 -3.65
N SER A 80 8.40 -7.39 -3.11
CA SER A 80 7.33 -8.15 -2.49
C SER A 80 5.95 -7.70 -2.95
N ILE A 81 5.00 -8.63 -2.94
CA ILE A 81 3.57 -8.33 -3.04
C ILE A 81 2.97 -8.56 -1.67
N THR A 82 2.31 -7.56 -1.14
CA THR A 82 1.65 -7.58 0.16
C THR A 82 0.18 -7.16 0.05
N LEU A 83 -0.50 -7.16 1.17
CA LEU A 83 -1.91 -6.79 1.26
C LEU A 83 -2.11 -5.79 2.38
N GLU A 84 -2.77 -4.70 2.05
CA GLU A 84 -3.29 -3.74 2.99
C GLU A 84 -4.59 -4.22 3.65
N PRO A 85 -5.02 -3.66 4.82
CA PRO A 85 -6.11 -4.21 5.63
C PRO A 85 -7.41 -4.54 4.89
N GLY A 86 -7.76 -3.78 3.85
CA GLY A 86 -8.95 -3.97 3.03
C GLY A 86 -8.71 -4.71 1.72
N CYS A 87 -7.71 -5.58 1.64
CA CYS A 87 -7.32 -6.31 0.42
C CYS A 87 -6.80 -5.42 -0.72
N GLN A 88 -6.32 -4.22 -0.44
CA GLN A 88 -5.56 -3.46 -1.43
C GLN A 88 -4.28 -4.24 -1.72
N LEU A 89 -3.99 -4.45 -3.01
CA LEU A 89 -2.79 -5.15 -3.45
C LEU A 89 -1.63 -4.15 -3.53
N GLU A 90 -0.55 -4.42 -2.84
CA GLU A 90 0.64 -3.60 -2.82
C GLU A 90 1.81 -4.31 -3.50
N LEU A 91 2.49 -3.61 -4.40
CA LEU A 91 3.85 -3.93 -4.82
C LEU A 91 4.81 -3.09 -3.98
N SER A 92 5.58 -3.70 -3.09
CA SER A 92 6.74 -3.08 -2.48
C SER A 92 7.95 -3.39 -3.36
N GLY A 93 8.37 -2.40 -4.16
CA GLY A 93 9.42 -2.54 -5.18
C GLY A 93 10.81 -2.68 -4.59
N LYS A 94 11.75 -3.09 -5.44
CA LYS A 94 13.18 -3.13 -5.12
C LYS A 94 13.72 -1.72 -4.87
N ILE A 95 14.87 -1.66 -4.25
CA ILE A 95 15.67 -0.43 -4.21
C ILE A 95 16.32 -0.26 -5.58
N LEU A 96 15.89 0.76 -6.34
CA LEU A 96 16.27 1.01 -7.71
C LEU A 96 16.97 2.36 -7.86
N LYS A 97 17.87 2.48 -8.85
CA LYS A 97 18.77 3.64 -9.00
C LYS A 97 18.17 4.80 -9.79
N ASN A 98 17.12 4.57 -10.56
CA ASN A 98 16.52 5.60 -11.41
C ASN A 98 15.05 5.26 -11.74
N VAL A 99 14.32 6.28 -12.18
CA VAL A 99 12.88 6.20 -12.49
C VAL A 99 12.57 5.22 -13.63
N HIS A 100 13.48 5.01 -14.58
CA HIS A 100 13.23 4.06 -15.67
C HIS A 100 13.19 2.62 -15.16
N GLN A 101 14.05 2.27 -14.22
CA GLN A 101 13.99 0.96 -13.57
C GLN A 101 12.71 0.79 -12.76
N THR A 102 12.27 1.81 -12.04
CA THR A 102 11.00 1.82 -11.31
C THR A 102 9.81 1.67 -12.27
N CYS A 103 9.81 2.38 -13.39
CA CYS A 103 8.80 2.23 -14.43
C CYS A 103 8.76 0.79 -14.97
N THR A 104 9.91 0.21 -15.28
CA THR A 104 10.00 -1.18 -15.77
C THR A 104 9.41 -2.16 -14.77
N GLU A 105 9.79 -2.07 -13.50
CA GLU A 105 9.28 -2.93 -12.43
C GLU A 105 7.75 -2.79 -12.28
N SER A 106 7.25 -1.56 -12.25
CA SER A 106 5.81 -1.30 -12.15
C SER A 106 5.03 -1.84 -13.35
N TYR A 107 5.57 -1.68 -14.57
CA TYR A 107 4.96 -2.21 -15.79
C TYR A 107 4.96 -3.75 -15.83
N GLU A 108 6.04 -4.39 -15.42
CA GLU A 108 6.11 -5.86 -15.35
C GLU A 108 5.05 -6.40 -14.39
N HIS A 109 4.94 -5.80 -13.20
CA HIS A 109 3.93 -6.18 -12.22
C HIS A 109 2.50 -5.93 -12.74
N LEU A 110 2.25 -4.77 -13.37
CA LEU A 110 0.94 -4.45 -13.94
C LEU A 110 0.53 -5.46 -15.01
N ARG A 111 1.43 -5.83 -15.91
CA ARG A 111 1.13 -6.83 -16.95
C ARG A 111 0.78 -8.20 -16.38
N GLU A 112 1.51 -8.67 -15.35
CA GLU A 112 1.17 -9.91 -14.66
C GLU A 112 -0.23 -9.80 -14.01
N LEU A 113 -0.55 -8.67 -13.42
CA LEU A 113 -1.83 -8.43 -12.77
C LEU A 113 -2.98 -8.30 -13.76
N GLU A 114 -2.78 -7.60 -14.89
CA GLU A 114 -3.74 -7.43 -15.97
C GLU A 114 -4.09 -8.76 -16.61
N GLU A 115 -3.11 -9.65 -16.85
CA GLU A 115 -3.35 -11.00 -17.37
C GLU A 115 -4.33 -11.78 -16.47
N TYR A 116 -4.14 -11.73 -15.15
CA TYR A 116 -5.07 -12.37 -14.21
C TYR A 116 -6.45 -11.69 -14.24
N ALA A 117 -6.47 -10.36 -14.31
CA ALA A 117 -7.69 -9.57 -14.30
C ALA A 117 -8.58 -9.85 -15.52
N GLU A 118 -7.98 -9.96 -16.71
CA GLU A 118 -8.69 -10.30 -17.96
C GLU A 118 -9.32 -11.69 -17.88
N LEU A 119 -8.55 -12.70 -17.41
CA LEU A 119 -9.04 -14.06 -17.25
C LEU A 119 -10.22 -14.17 -16.28
N ASN A 120 -10.29 -13.32 -15.27
CA ASN A 120 -11.25 -13.39 -14.19
C ASN A 120 -12.29 -12.25 -14.18
N LYS A 121 -12.34 -11.44 -15.24
CA LYS A 121 -13.27 -10.29 -15.39
C LYS A 121 -13.16 -9.33 -14.20
N LEU A 122 -11.94 -8.92 -13.90
CA LEU A 122 -11.62 -7.94 -12.87
C LEU A 122 -11.22 -6.59 -13.51
N CYS A 123 -11.31 -5.54 -12.72
CA CYS A 123 -10.83 -4.19 -13.03
C CYS A 123 -9.83 -3.75 -11.97
N ILE A 124 -8.71 -3.18 -12.38
CA ILE A 124 -7.65 -2.69 -11.51
C ILE A 124 -7.67 -1.18 -11.53
N LEU A 125 -7.69 -0.54 -10.36
CA LEU A 125 -7.73 0.91 -10.23
C LEU A 125 -6.63 1.40 -9.28
N GLY A 126 -5.79 2.31 -9.79
CA GLY A 126 -4.81 3.07 -9.01
C GLY A 126 -5.39 4.42 -8.58
N LEU A 127 -6.35 4.40 -7.67
CA LEU A 127 -7.00 5.61 -7.14
C LEU A 127 -6.59 5.85 -5.69
N GLY A 128 -6.54 7.10 -5.27
CA GLY A 128 -6.20 7.45 -3.89
C GLY A 128 -7.26 7.04 -2.87
N PHE A 129 -8.52 6.95 -3.27
CA PHE A 129 -9.63 6.53 -2.41
C PHE A 129 -10.64 5.67 -3.18
N ASP A 130 -11.20 4.65 -2.53
CA ASP A 130 -12.25 3.80 -3.10
C ASP A 130 -13.54 4.61 -3.32
N PRO A 131 -13.93 4.82 -4.58
CA PRO A 131 -15.06 5.71 -4.88
C PRO A 131 -16.43 5.06 -4.68
N ILE A 132 -16.49 3.73 -4.51
CA ILE A 132 -17.73 2.95 -4.62
C ILE A 132 -18.08 2.29 -3.30
N SER A 133 -17.14 1.56 -2.68
CA SER A 133 -17.43 0.67 -1.57
C SER A 133 -17.81 1.42 -0.30
N LYS A 134 -18.78 0.88 0.42
CA LYS A 134 -19.04 1.29 1.79
C LYS A 134 -18.12 0.54 2.74
N LEU A 135 -17.82 1.13 3.89
CA LEU A 135 -16.94 0.54 4.89
C LEU A 135 -17.47 -0.82 5.40
N GLU A 136 -18.78 -0.95 5.52
CA GLU A 136 -19.48 -2.16 5.98
C GLU A 136 -19.37 -3.35 5.00
N ASP A 137 -19.14 -3.07 3.71
CA ASP A 137 -19.05 -4.08 2.65
C ASP A 137 -17.63 -4.67 2.51
N LEU A 138 -16.65 -4.08 3.21
CA LEU A 138 -15.26 -4.45 3.05
C LEU A 138 -14.80 -5.53 4.03
N SER A 139 -14.07 -6.50 3.50
CA SER A 139 -13.41 -7.52 4.30
C SER A 139 -12.10 -6.99 4.86
N PHE A 140 -11.74 -7.44 6.06
CA PHE A 140 -10.42 -7.20 6.64
C PHE A 140 -9.56 -8.45 6.53
N ILE A 141 -8.32 -8.27 6.15
CA ILE A 141 -7.34 -9.35 6.16
C ILE A 141 -7.05 -9.76 7.61
N PRO A 142 -7.04 -11.07 7.91
CA PRO A 142 -6.82 -11.55 9.26
C PRO A 142 -5.32 -11.50 9.63
N LYS A 143 -4.83 -10.29 9.93
CA LYS A 143 -3.53 -10.02 10.57
C LYS A 143 -3.76 -9.46 11.97
N GLU A 144 -2.99 -9.91 12.96
CA GLU A 144 -3.16 -9.46 14.36
C GLU A 144 -3.00 -7.93 14.50
N ARG A 145 -2.02 -7.35 13.80
CA ARG A 145 -1.84 -5.90 13.74
C ARG A 145 -3.11 -5.17 13.27
N TYR A 146 -3.78 -5.70 12.27
CA TYR A 146 -5.00 -5.07 11.71
C TYR A 146 -6.20 -5.19 12.64
N LYS A 147 -6.28 -6.27 13.41
CA LYS A 147 -7.27 -6.41 14.48
C LYS A 147 -7.11 -5.33 15.55
N ILE A 148 -5.89 -5.14 16.05
CA ILE A 148 -5.58 -4.09 17.03
C ILE A 148 -5.93 -2.70 16.48
N MET A 149 -5.52 -2.39 15.25
CA MET A 149 -5.82 -1.11 14.60
C MET A 149 -7.33 -0.90 14.44
N ARG A 150 -8.06 -1.92 13.97
CA ARG A 150 -9.52 -1.86 13.81
C ARG A 150 -10.28 -1.57 15.11
N GLU A 151 -9.78 -2.08 16.23
CA GLU A 151 -10.37 -1.85 17.55
C GLU A 151 -9.99 -0.48 18.14
N TYR A 152 -8.80 0.02 17.80
CA TYR A 152 -8.24 1.26 18.35
C TYR A 152 -8.65 2.51 17.56
N MET A 153 -8.54 2.48 16.22
CA MET A 153 -8.75 3.65 15.37
C MET A 153 -10.10 4.36 15.59
N PRO A 154 -11.24 3.65 15.75
CA PRO A 154 -12.51 4.33 16.01
C PRO A 154 -12.59 5.06 17.37
N LYS A 155 -11.66 4.78 18.29
CA LYS A 155 -11.62 5.45 19.61
C LYS A 155 -10.90 6.80 19.55
N VAL A 156 -10.08 7.02 18.51
CA VAL A 156 -9.21 8.19 18.40
C VAL A 156 -9.53 9.08 17.19
N GLY A 157 -10.40 8.62 16.30
CA GLY A 157 -10.80 9.41 15.13
C GLY A 157 -11.93 8.75 14.33
N SER A 158 -12.61 9.51 13.49
CA SER A 158 -13.78 9.05 12.73
C SER A 158 -13.41 8.37 11.40
N ARG A 159 -12.17 8.56 10.88
CA ARG A 159 -11.73 8.14 9.54
C ARG A 159 -10.65 7.05 9.52
N GLY A 160 -10.25 6.55 10.68
CA GLY A 160 -9.19 5.54 10.76
C GLY A 160 -9.48 4.26 9.99
N LEU A 161 -10.72 3.78 9.98
CA LEU A 161 -11.13 2.60 9.21
C LEU A 161 -11.19 2.90 7.70
N ASP A 162 -11.56 4.10 7.30
CA ASP A 162 -11.49 4.55 5.90
C ASP A 162 -10.04 4.51 5.41
N MET A 163 -9.12 5.06 6.18
CA MET A 163 -7.70 5.03 5.88
C MET A 163 -7.18 3.60 5.72
N MET A 164 -7.54 2.70 6.62
CA MET A 164 -7.08 1.31 6.58
C MET A 164 -7.56 0.53 5.35
N THR A 165 -8.80 0.79 4.88
CA THR A 165 -9.45 -0.11 3.92
C THR A 165 -9.82 0.54 2.59
N ARG A 166 -9.89 1.87 2.53
CA ARG A 166 -10.38 2.60 1.36
C ARG A 166 -9.37 3.56 0.74
N THR A 167 -8.11 3.54 1.18
CA THR A 167 -7.04 4.31 0.55
C THR A 167 -6.05 3.43 -0.16
N CYS A 168 -5.49 3.94 -1.25
CA CYS A 168 -4.31 3.41 -1.92
C CYS A 168 -3.32 4.54 -2.15
N THR A 169 -2.04 4.26 -1.97
CA THR A 169 -0.97 5.23 -2.09
C THR A 169 0.08 4.80 -3.10
N VAL A 170 0.87 5.77 -3.55
CA VAL A 170 2.20 5.56 -4.12
C VAL A 170 3.18 6.16 -3.13
N GLN A 171 4.13 5.37 -2.66
CA GLN A 171 5.12 5.80 -1.68
C GLN A 171 6.54 5.69 -2.25
N ALA A 172 7.41 6.61 -1.81
CA ALA A 172 8.84 6.57 -2.08
C ALA A 172 9.59 6.50 -0.75
N ASN A 173 10.39 5.44 -0.58
CA ASN A 173 11.19 5.21 0.62
C ASN A 173 12.58 5.82 0.42
N LEU A 174 12.93 6.79 1.22
CA LEU A 174 14.19 7.52 1.16
C LEU A 174 15.09 7.10 2.31
N ASP A 175 16.22 6.49 1.98
CA ASP A 175 17.26 6.20 2.96
C ASP A 175 17.95 7.47 3.46
N TYR A 176 18.65 7.37 4.59
CA TYR A 176 19.48 8.43 5.14
C TYR A 176 20.82 7.88 5.63
N PHE A 177 21.89 8.68 5.46
CA PHE A 177 23.27 8.25 5.65
C PHE A 177 23.86 8.68 7.00
N ASN A 178 23.29 9.72 7.59
CA ASN A 178 23.66 10.25 8.89
C ASN A 178 22.55 11.17 9.40
N GLU A 179 22.70 11.67 10.62
CA GLU A 179 21.71 12.54 11.27
C GLU A 179 21.44 13.83 10.48
N ASN A 180 22.46 14.48 9.94
CA ASN A 180 22.30 15.71 9.16
C ASN A 180 21.51 15.46 7.87
N ASP A 181 21.75 14.34 7.18
CA ASP A 181 21.02 13.96 5.99
C ASP A 181 19.55 13.61 6.32
N LEU A 182 19.31 12.89 7.43
CA LEU A 182 17.97 12.62 7.94
C LEU A 182 17.20 13.92 8.21
N ILE A 183 17.79 14.84 8.98
CA ILE A 183 17.17 16.14 9.32
C ILE A 183 16.85 16.92 8.04
N LYS A 184 17.79 17.00 7.11
CA LYS A 184 17.60 17.71 5.84
C LYS A 184 16.43 17.13 5.04
N LYS A 185 16.40 15.82 4.83
CA LYS A 185 15.33 15.12 4.11
C LYS A 185 13.97 15.30 4.79
N PHE A 186 13.93 15.15 6.11
CA PHE A 186 12.70 15.34 6.89
C PHE A 186 12.15 16.77 6.77
N VAL A 187 13.01 17.77 6.91
CA VAL A 187 12.61 19.20 6.78
C VAL A 187 12.11 19.49 5.36
N VAL A 188 12.82 19.00 4.34
CA VAL A 188 12.42 19.22 2.93
C VAL A 188 11.08 18.54 2.66
N ALA A 189 10.90 17.27 3.06
CA ALA A 189 9.65 16.53 2.88
C ALA A 189 8.46 17.27 3.50
N ASN A 190 8.59 17.75 4.74
CA ASN A 190 7.53 18.53 5.39
C ASN A 190 7.24 19.87 4.67
N LYS A 191 8.25 20.54 4.13
CA LYS A 191 8.06 21.81 3.40
C LYS A 191 7.36 21.63 2.05
N ILE A 192 7.63 20.52 1.34
CA ILE A 192 7.01 20.27 0.03
C ILE A 192 5.65 19.58 0.14
N GLN A 193 5.30 19.03 1.31
CA GLN A 193 4.07 18.29 1.54
C GLN A 193 2.80 18.98 0.99
N PRO A 194 2.53 20.28 1.27
CA PRO A 194 1.33 20.93 0.74
C PRO A 194 1.31 21.00 -0.79
N ILE A 195 2.47 21.16 -1.42
CA ILE A 195 2.59 21.18 -2.89
C ILE A 195 2.31 19.81 -3.47
N VAL A 196 2.92 18.77 -2.91
CA VAL A 196 2.71 17.39 -3.33
C VAL A 196 1.24 17.00 -3.15
N MET A 197 0.61 17.33 -2.02
CA MET A 197 -0.81 17.10 -1.79
C MET A 197 -1.67 17.76 -2.87
N GLY A 198 -1.39 19.00 -3.25
CA GLY A 198 -2.12 19.70 -4.32
C GLY A 198 -1.95 19.05 -5.70
N ILE A 199 -0.75 18.55 -6.02
CA ILE A 199 -0.46 17.89 -7.31
C ILE A 199 -1.19 16.54 -7.42
N PHE A 200 -1.23 15.76 -6.33
CA PHE A 200 -1.78 14.39 -6.31
C PHE A 200 -3.25 14.31 -5.86
N CYS A 201 -3.93 15.44 -5.76
CA CYS A 201 -5.33 15.55 -5.40
C CYS A 201 -6.22 14.87 -6.45
N ASN A 202 -6.78 13.71 -6.18
CA ASN A 202 -7.58 12.94 -7.14
C ASN A 202 -8.57 11.96 -6.48
N SER A 203 -9.35 12.43 -5.49
CA SER A 203 -10.33 11.57 -4.79
C SER A 203 -11.70 12.25 -4.67
N PRO A 204 -12.36 12.60 -5.82
CA PRO A 204 -13.58 13.40 -5.82
C PRO A 204 -14.84 12.62 -5.45
N PHE A 205 -14.76 11.29 -5.35
CA PHE A 205 -15.94 10.44 -5.08
C PHE A 205 -15.79 9.62 -3.80
N ARG A 206 -16.90 9.47 -3.09
CA ARG A 206 -17.05 8.58 -1.94
C ARG A 206 -18.44 7.95 -1.98
N GLU A 207 -18.50 6.60 -1.92
CA GLU A 207 -19.77 5.85 -1.91
C GLU A 207 -20.70 6.28 -3.05
N THR A 208 -20.14 6.39 -4.26
CA THR A 208 -20.78 6.81 -5.51
C THR A 208 -21.28 8.27 -5.54
N LYS A 209 -21.02 9.05 -4.50
CA LYS A 209 -21.40 10.46 -4.42
C LYS A 209 -20.19 11.36 -4.67
N HIS A 210 -20.45 12.50 -5.30
CA HIS A 210 -19.44 13.55 -5.38
C HIS A 210 -19.10 14.05 -3.97
N ASN A 211 -17.84 14.22 -3.71
CA ASN A 211 -17.31 14.71 -2.46
C ASN A 211 -16.68 16.09 -2.71
N ASP A 212 -16.99 17.07 -1.88
CA ASP A 212 -16.44 18.43 -2.01
C ASP A 212 -14.94 18.50 -1.73
N LEU A 213 -14.39 17.43 -1.14
CA LEU A 213 -12.97 17.28 -0.86
C LEU A 213 -12.35 16.31 -1.87
N VAL A 214 -11.26 16.73 -2.52
CA VAL A 214 -10.55 15.94 -3.54
C VAL A 214 -9.36 15.16 -2.98
N LEU A 215 -9.07 15.31 -1.68
CA LEU A 215 -8.00 14.60 -0.95
C LEU A 215 -8.59 13.60 0.03
N SER A 216 -8.20 12.34 -0.08
CA SER A 216 -8.58 11.32 0.90
C SER A 216 -8.00 11.57 2.29
N LEU A 217 -6.75 12.08 2.36
CA LEU A 217 -6.05 12.33 3.63
C LEU A 217 -6.68 13.42 4.50
N ILE A 218 -7.36 14.42 3.92
CA ILE A 218 -8.10 15.43 4.69
C ILE A 218 -9.24 14.80 5.51
N HIS A 219 -9.75 13.65 5.09
CA HIS A 219 -10.78 12.91 5.82
C HIS A 219 -10.23 12.12 7.01
N ILE A 220 -8.90 11.99 7.13
CA ILE A 220 -8.22 11.17 8.14
C ILE A 220 -7.72 12.00 9.30
N SER A 221 -7.41 13.27 9.04
CA SER A 221 -6.81 14.20 10.01
C SER A 221 -7.86 15.05 10.75
N GLU A 222 -8.75 14.40 11.49
CA GLU A 222 -9.54 15.04 12.53
C GLU A 222 -8.92 14.76 13.91
#